data_211a2345aa98a9d47ce1a94806efce73
#
_entry.id   211a2345aa98a9d47ce1a94806efce73
#
_cell.length_a   1.000
_cell.length_b   1.000
_cell.length_c   1.000
_cell.angle_alpha   90.00
_cell.angle_beta   90.00
_cell.angle_gamma   90.00
#
_symmetry.space_group_name_H-M   'P 1'
#
loop_
_entity.id
_entity.type
_entity.pdbx_description
1 polymer ?
#
loop_
_entity_poly.entity_id
_entity_poly.type
_entity_poly.pdbx_seq_one_letter_code
_entity_poly.pdbx_strand_id
1 'polypeptide(L)'
;MEIVNKRVLVIGLGLSGISTIKTLSSLEADVYCYDDKDESELQNVFEKLEKFNYKFIKNYKDYYFDFIVKSPGIKPTNEIIEYFYNKKVPIYTDLELAYTLFPERKIIAITGTNGKTTTTSLVGEIFKTANIKSKVVGNIGVGMLWEIFNSDEETVNIIEVSSFQLHNIEKFKPFIASIGNITPDHIDWHGSFENYIEDKLKIFKNMDKKGNLILNIDDEILNKINVENTNVTTISLKN
;
A
#
# COMPACT_ATOMS: atom_id res chain seq x y z
N MET A 1 -7.91 -9.48 11.68
CA MET A 1 -9.21 -9.43 10.92
C MET A 1 -9.52 -10.83 10.42
N GLU A 2 -10.75 -11.32 10.65
CA GLU A 2 -11.16 -12.61 10.12
C GLU A 2 -11.61 -12.46 8.66
N ILE A 3 -11.12 -13.34 7.78
CA ILE A 3 -11.29 -13.25 6.32
C ILE A 3 -12.09 -14.40 5.73
N VAL A 4 -12.07 -15.57 6.37
CA VAL A 4 -12.77 -16.78 5.88
C VAL A 4 -14.24 -16.47 5.57
N ASN A 5 -14.68 -16.83 4.37
CA ASN A 5 -16.03 -16.59 3.85
C ASN A 5 -16.45 -15.11 3.73
N LYS A 6 -15.56 -14.14 3.94
CA LYS A 6 -15.87 -12.74 3.68
C LYS A 6 -15.98 -12.50 2.18
N ARG A 7 -17.06 -11.83 1.78
CA ARG A 7 -17.25 -11.43 0.39
C ARG A 7 -16.55 -10.14 0.10
N VAL A 8 -15.52 -10.21 -0.76
CA VAL A 8 -14.62 -9.08 -1.02
C VAL A 8 -14.62 -8.74 -2.50
N LEU A 9 -14.71 -7.45 -2.83
CA LEU A 9 -14.51 -6.96 -4.19
C LEU A 9 -13.12 -6.34 -4.32
N VAL A 10 -12.33 -6.84 -5.26
CA VAL A 10 -11.05 -6.25 -5.69
C VAL A 10 -11.29 -5.43 -6.94
N ILE A 11 -10.95 -4.14 -6.88
CA ILE A 11 -11.17 -3.16 -7.97
C ILE A 11 -9.83 -2.76 -8.58
N GLY A 12 -9.69 -3.02 -9.89
CA GLY A 12 -8.46 -2.81 -10.65
C GLY A 12 -7.53 -4.03 -10.59
N LEU A 13 -7.23 -4.62 -11.75
CA LEU A 13 -6.49 -5.87 -11.91
C LEU A 13 -5.02 -5.67 -12.33
N GLY A 14 -4.39 -4.58 -11.85
CA GLY A 14 -2.94 -4.40 -11.93
C GLY A 14 -2.19 -5.29 -10.92
N LEU A 15 -0.91 -5.01 -10.70
CA LEU A 15 -0.06 -5.77 -9.77
C LEU A 15 -0.65 -5.88 -8.36
N SER A 16 -1.17 -4.77 -7.83
CA SER A 16 -1.83 -4.71 -6.51
C SER A 16 -3.07 -5.60 -6.48
N GLY A 17 -3.95 -5.51 -7.48
CA GLY A 17 -5.17 -6.33 -7.56
C GLY A 17 -4.88 -7.82 -7.66
N ILE A 18 -3.94 -8.22 -8.54
CA ILE A 18 -3.50 -9.63 -8.67
C ILE A 18 -2.97 -10.16 -7.34
N SER A 19 -2.11 -9.39 -6.68
CA SER A 19 -1.54 -9.71 -5.38
C SER A 19 -2.63 -9.89 -4.31
N THR A 20 -3.62 -9.01 -4.31
CA THR A 20 -4.76 -9.03 -3.40
C THR A 20 -5.63 -10.26 -3.62
N ILE A 21 -5.97 -10.59 -4.88
CA ILE A 21 -6.78 -11.78 -5.21
C ILE A 21 -6.07 -13.05 -4.74
N LYS A 22 -4.77 -13.20 -5.05
CA LYS A 22 -3.98 -14.35 -4.60
C LYS A 22 -4.04 -14.54 -3.09
N THR A 23 -3.81 -13.47 -2.35
CA THR A 23 -3.80 -13.50 -0.88
C THR A 23 -5.18 -13.83 -0.32
N LEU A 24 -6.22 -13.10 -0.74
CA LEU A 24 -7.57 -13.29 -0.22
C LEU A 24 -8.14 -14.66 -0.57
N SER A 25 -7.89 -15.16 -1.78
CA SER A 25 -8.26 -16.52 -2.18
C SER A 25 -7.57 -17.59 -1.32
N SER A 26 -6.28 -17.39 -1.01
CA SER A 26 -5.52 -18.31 -0.14
C SER A 26 -5.98 -18.24 1.34
N LEU A 27 -6.62 -17.16 1.73
CA LEU A 27 -7.25 -16.98 3.05
C LEU A 27 -8.75 -17.38 3.06
N GLU A 28 -9.21 -18.08 2.02
CA GLU A 28 -10.57 -18.60 1.89
C GLU A 28 -11.69 -17.52 1.90
N ALA A 29 -11.40 -16.32 1.38
CA ALA A 29 -12.41 -15.32 1.09
C ALA A 29 -13.24 -15.69 -0.15
N ASP A 30 -14.51 -15.23 -0.23
CA ASP A 30 -15.31 -15.24 -1.46
C ASP A 30 -14.93 -14.00 -2.30
N VAL A 31 -13.94 -14.17 -3.20
CA VAL A 31 -13.30 -13.07 -3.92
C VAL A 31 -14.01 -12.78 -5.23
N TYR A 32 -14.44 -11.55 -5.37
CA TYR A 32 -14.92 -10.96 -6.61
C TYR A 32 -13.89 -9.95 -7.12
N CYS A 33 -13.80 -9.79 -8.43
CA CYS A 33 -12.94 -8.77 -9.01
C CYS A 33 -13.63 -8.03 -10.15
N TYR A 34 -13.25 -6.78 -10.31
CA TYR A 34 -13.75 -5.85 -11.32
C TYR A 34 -12.61 -5.03 -11.91
N ASP A 35 -12.67 -4.82 -13.20
CA ASP A 35 -11.80 -3.89 -13.94
C ASP A 35 -12.61 -3.23 -15.05
N ASP A 36 -12.28 -2.01 -15.43
CA ASP A 36 -12.92 -1.28 -16.53
C ASP A 36 -12.58 -1.87 -17.90
N LYS A 37 -11.51 -2.66 -17.99
CA LYS A 37 -11.07 -3.35 -19.21
C LYS A 37 -11.97 -4.53 -19.55
N ASP A 38 -12.02 -4.86 -20.83
CA ASP A 38 -12.69 -6.06 -21.30
C ASP A 38 -11.89 -7.33 -20.97
N GLU A 39 -12.60 -8.46 -20.87
CA GLU A 39 -11.99 -9.77 -20.57
C GLU A 39 -10.89 -10.16 -21.57
N SER A 40 -11.02 -9.76 -22.82
CA SER A 40 -10.01 -10.00 -23.85
C SER A 40 -8.68 -9.28 -23.56
N GLU A 41 -8.72 -8.14 -22.91
CA GLU A 41 -7.52 -7.39 -22.49
C GLU A 41 -6.90 -7.93 -21.19
N LEU A 42 -7.65 -8.72 -20.45
CA LEU A 42 -7.27 -9.27 -19.15
C LEU A 42 -6.78 -10.72 -19.20
N GLN A 43 -6.62 -11.33 -20.38
CA GLN A 43 -6.21 -12.74 -20.52
C GLN A 43 -4.93 -13.06 -19.75
N ASN A 44 -3.89 -12.23 -19.89
CA ASN A 44 -2.63 -12.38 -19.15
C ASN A 44 -2.79 -12.28 -17.62
N VAL A 45 -3.85 -11.60 -17.14
CA VAL A 45 -4.18 -11.52 -15.71
C VAL A 45 -4.84 -12.80 -15.26
N PHE A 46 -5.80 -13.30 -16.03
CA PHE A 46 -6.51 -14.54 -15.72
C PHE A 46 -5.56 -15.75 -15.71
N GLU A 47 -4.60 -15.83 -16.64
CA GLU A 47 -3.54 -16.83 -16.62
C GLU A 47 -2.73 -16.83 -15.31
N LYS A 48 -2.40 -15.62 -14.78
CA LYS A 48 -1.68 -15.50 -13.50
C LYS A 48 -2.53 -15.88 -12.28
N LEU A 49 -3.83 -15.92 -12.45
CA LEU A 49 -4.80 -16.20 -11.40
C LEU A 49 -5.48 -17.58 -11.54
N GLU A 50 -5.12 -18.41 -12.53
CA GLU A 50 -5.78 -19.68 -12.85
C GLU A 50 -5.90 -20.67 -11.68
N LYS A 51 -4.96 -20.59 -10.71
CA LYS A 51 -4.90 -21.47 -9.52
C LYS A 51 -5.64 -20.91 -8.31
N PHE A 52 -6.25 -19.72 -8.42
CA PHE A 52 -6.91 -19.04 -7.33
C PHE A 52 -8.42 -18.96 -7.55
N ASN A 53 -9.18 -19.00 -6.47
CA ASN A 53 -10.62 -18.91 -6.53
C ASN A 53 -11.05 -17.42 -6.53
N TYR A 54 -11.68 -17.00 -7.61
CA TYR A 54 -12.25 -15.65 -7.74
C TYR A 54 -13.36 -15.65 -8.79
N LYS A 55 -14.16 -14.59 -8.79
CA LYS A 55 -15.22 -14.34 -9.78
C LYS A 55 -15.01 -12.97 -10.40
N PHE A 56 -14.79 -12.93 -11.72
CA PHE A 56 -14.80 -11.66 -12.45
C PHE A 56 -16.24 -11.23 -12.69
N ILE A 57 -16.57 -9.96 -12.39
CA ILE A 57 -17.92 -9.42 -12.54
C ILE A 57 -17.91 -8.13 -13.36
N LYS A 58 -18.96 -7.91 -14.14
CA LYS A 58 -19.17 -6.68 -14.93
C LYS A 58 -20.06 -5.66 -14.23
N ASN A 59 -20.91 -6.10 -13.31
CA ASN A 59 -21.81 -5.23 -12.56
C ASN A 59 -21.68 -5.49 -11.06
N TYR A 60 -20.99 -4.60 -10.37
CA TYR A 60 -20.78 -4.68 -8.92
C TYR A 60 -22.04 -4.34 -8.11
N LYS A 61 -23.03 -3.68 -8.73
CA LYS A 61 -24.27 -3.24 -8.04
C LYS A 61 -25.20 -4.40 -7.71
N ASP A 62 -25.02 -5.56 -8.35
CA ASP A 62 -25.83 -6.75 -8.14
C ASP A 62 -25.41 -7.58 -6.92
N TYR A 63 -24.35 -7.16 -6.22
CA TYR A 63 -23.74 -7.93 -5.16
C TYR A 63 -23.63 -7.11 -3.87
N TYR A 64 -23.56 -7.83 -2.77
CA TYR A 64 -23.17 -7.31 -1.46
C TYR A 64 -21.73 -7.69 -1.16
N PHE A 65 -20.96 -6.78 -0.57
CA PHE A 65 -19.56 -7.01 -0.16
C PHE A 65 -19.37 -6.57 1.29
N ASP A 66 -18.61 -7.37 2.06
CA ASP A 66 -18.20 -7.02 3.43
C ASP A 66 -17.21 -5.84 3.42
N PHE A 67 -16.31 -5.81 2.44
CA PHE A 67 -15.41 -4.70 2.18
C PHE A 67 -14.89 -4.75 0.72
N ILE A 68 -14.26 -3.68 0.30
CA ILE A 68 -13.61 -3.62 -1.01
C ILE A 68 -12.12 -3.30 -0.87
N VAL A 69 -11.33 -3.75 -1.85
CA VAL A 69 -9.92 -3.40 -1.97
C VAL A 69 -9.72 -2.74 -3.33
N LYS A 70 -9.30 -1.47 -3.32
CA LYS A 70 -9.07 -0.73 -4.56
C LYS A 70 -7.58 -0.68 -4.92
N SER A 71 -7.28 -0.75 -6.20
CA SER A 71 -5.94 -0.39 -6.69
C SER A 71 -5.59 1.06 -6.30
N PRO A 72 -4.37 1.34 -5.84
CA PRO A 72 -3.99 2.66 -5.33
C PRO A 72 -4.27 3.82 -6.29
N GLY A 73 -4.02 3.61 -7.59
CA GLY A 73 -4.22 4.64 -8.63
C GLY A 73 -5.68 5.05 -8.89
N ILE A 74 -6.65 4.27 -8.43
CA ILE A 74 -8.08 4.63 -8.59
C ILE A 74 -8.39 5.82 -7.69
N LYS A 75 -8.90 6.91 -8.29
CA LYS A 75 -9.21 8.16 -7.56
C LYS A 75 -10.36 7.95 -6.57
N PRO A 76 -10.38 8.68 -5.45
CA PRO A 76 -11.52 8.66 -4.52
C PRO A 76 -12.83 9.10 -5.17
N THR A 77 -12.77 9.96 -6.18
CA THR A 77 -13.91 10.47 -6.97
C THR A 77 -14.36 9.53 -8.09
N ASN A 78 -13.80 8.33 -8.18
CA ASN A 78 -14.27 7.33 -9.14
C ASN A 78 -15.67 6.84 -8.75
N GLU A 79 -16.58 6.69 -9.71
CA GLU A 79 -18.01 6.33 -9.49
C GLU A 79 -18.18 5.08 -8.62
N ILE A 80 -17.36 4.04 -8.84
CA ILE A 80 -17.44 2.80 -8.05
C ILE A 80 -17.00 3.03 -6.59
N ILE A 81 -16.00 3.88 -6.36
CA ILE A 81 -15.52 4.20 -5.01
C ILE A 81 -16.57 5.02 -4.27
N GLU A 82 -17.14 6.05 -4.91
CA GLU A 82 -18.22 6.86 -4.34
C GLU A 82 -19.47 6.01 -4.02
N TYR A 83 -19.82 5.07 -4.89
CA TYR A 83 -20.94 4.15 -4.67
C TYR A 83 -20.76 3.35 -3.37
N PHE A 84 -19.60 2.75 -3.13
CA PHE A 84 -19.35 1.98 -1.91
C PHE A 84 -19.14 2.85 -0.69
N TYR A 85 -18.52 4.02 -0.85
CA TYR A 85 -18.39 5.00 0.22
C TYR A 85 -19.76 5.45 0.76
N ASN A 86 -20.71 5.79 -0.14
CA ASN A 86 -22.06 6.16 0.21
C ASN A 86 -22.85 5.02 0.89
N LYS A 87 -22.51 3.78 0.59
CA LYS A 87 -23.06 2.59 1.26
C LYS A 87 -22.35 2.23 2.57
N LYS A 88 -21.34 2.99 2.97
CA LYS A 88 -20.52 2.74 4.17
C LYS A 88 -19.83 1.37 4.16
N VAL A 89 -19.54 0.84 2.97
CA VAL A 89 -18.72 -0.37 2.83
C VAL A 89 -17.25 0.02 3.06
N PRO A 90 -16.52 -0.68 3.93
CA PRO A 90 -15.10 -0.39 4.16
C PRO A 90 -14.28 -0.49 2.89
N ILE A 91 -13.37 0.47 2.68
CA ILE A 91 -12.52 0.57 1.49
C ILE A 91 -11.05 0.53 1.92
N TYR A 92 -10.34 -0.47 1.45
CA TYR A 92 -8.92 -0.66 1.75
C TYR A 92 -8.05 -0.42 0.51
N THR A 93 -6.81 0.02 0.72
CA THR A 93 -5.71 -0.19 -0.21
C THR A 93 -4.99 -1.50 0.15
N ASP A 94 -4.14 -2.00 -0.73
CA ASP A 94 -3.30 -3.17 -0.47
C ASP A 94 -2.40 -2.98 0.75
N LEU A 95 -1.89 -1.75 0.98
CA LEU A 95 -1.04 -1.40 2.12
C LEU A 95 -1.79 -1.51 3.45
N GLU A 96 -2.96 -0.88 3.54
CA GLU A 96 -3.78 -0.92 4.75
C GLU A 96 -4.29 -2.33 5.04
N LEU A 97 -4.67 -3.07 4.01
CA LEU A 97 -5.10 -4.46 4.14
C LEU A 97 -3.94 -5.35 4.60
N ALA A 98 -2.73 -5.18 4.05
CA ALA A 98 -1.55 -5.94 4.47
C ALA A 98 -1.27 -5.77 5.97
N TYR A 99 -1.29 -4.54 6.46
CA TYR A 99 -1.10 -4.28 7.89
C TYR A 99 -2.26 -4.81 8.75
N THR A 100 -3.50 -4.68 8.28
CA THR A 100 -4.67 -5.17 9.00
C THR A 100 -4.68 -6.69 9.16
N LEU A 101 -4.18 -7.42 8.15
CA LEU A 101 -4.10 -8.88 8.17
C LEU A 101 -2.87 -9.41 8.91
N PHE A 102 -1.74 -8.71 8.79
CA PHE A 102 -0.44 -9.17 9.28
C PHE A 102 0.27 -8.08 10.10
N PRO A 103 -0.34 -7.61 11.22
CA PRO A 103 0.19 -6.48 12.00
C PRO A 103 1.52 -6.78 12.70
N GLU A 104 1.89 -8.06 12.84
CA GLU A 104 3.15 -8.53 13.42
C GLU A 104 4.34 -8.47 12.44
N ARG A 105 4.08 -8.26 11.15
CA ARG A 105 5.15 -8.21 10.14
C ARG A 105 6.01 -6.97 10.30
N LYS A 106 7.33 -7.16 10.28
CA LYS A 106 8.28 -6.04 10.32
C LYS A 106 8.26 -5.29 8.99
N ILE A 107 7.89 -4.01 9.03
CA ILE A 107 7.76 -3.16 7.85
C ILE A 107 8.70 -1.96 7.97
N ILE A 108 9.55 -1.78 6.97
CA ILE A 108 10.25 -0.53 6.68
C ILE A 108 9.54 0.11 5.50
N ALA A 109 8.94 1.28 5.71
CA ALA A 109 8.18 1.99 4.68
C ALA A 109 8.96 3.20 4.16
N ILE A 110 9.15 3.29 2.85
CA ILE A 110 9.93 4.35 2.20
C ILE A 110 9.04 5.09 1.21
N THR A 111 8.92 6.42 1.41
CA THR A 111 8.21 7.32 0.50
C THR A 111 9.04 8.54 0.15
N GLY A 112 8.54 9.33 -0.76
CA GLY A 112 9.11 10.57 -1.26
C GLY A 112 8.50 10.89 -2.64
N THR A 113 8.76 12.04 -3.18
CA THR A 113 8.41 12.31 -4.58
C THR A 113 9.39 11.59 -5.50
N ASN A 114 10.68 11.75 -5.29
CA ASN A 114 11.75 11.16 -6.08
C ASN A 114 12.62 10.23 -5.26
N GLY A 115 13.32 9.30 -5.93
CA GLY A 115 14.32 8.43 -5.32
C GLY A 115 13.80 7.26 -4.49
N LYS A 116 12.49 7.05 -4.38
CA LYS A 116 11.88 5.94 -3.63
C LYS A 116 12.45 4.59 -4.03
N THR A 117 12.36 4.25 -5.30
CA THR A 117 12.83 2.96 -5.85
C THR A 117 14.30 2.72 -5.59
N THR A 118 15.14 3.73 -5.82
CA THR A 118 16.59 3.65 -5.57
C THR A 118 16.87 3.41 -4.10
N THR A 119 16.22 4.17 -3.20
CA THR A 119 16.41 4.04 -1.76
C THR A 119 15.93 2.68 -1.26
N THR A 120 14.76 2.24 -1.69
CA THR A 120 14.19 0.94 -1.29
C THR A 120 15.07 -0.23 -1.74
N SER A 121 15.56 -0.18 -2.99
CA SER A 121 16.46 -1.19 -3.54
C SER A 121 17.81 -1.20 -2.82
N LEU A 122 18.36 -0.02 -2.52
CA LEU A 122 19.64 0.09 -1.80
C LEU A 122 19.53 -0.47 -0.37
N VAL A 123 18.46 -0.15 0.35
CA VAL A 123 18.19 -0.73 1.68
C VAL A 123 18.09 -2.26 1.57
N GLY A 124 17.41 -2.78 0.54
CA GLY A 124 17.32 -4.22 0.28
C GLY A 124 18.71 -4.87 0.09
N GLU A 125 19.60 -4.27 -0.70
CA GLU A 125 20.95 -4.79 -0.90
C GLU A 125 21.83 -4.70 0.36
N ILE A 126 21.64 -3.68 1.21
CA ILE A 126 22.30 -3.58 2.52
C ILE A 126 21.87 -4.74 3.42
N PHE A 127 20.57 -5.03 3.51
CA PHE A 127 20.05 -6.13 4.31
C PHE A 127 20.54 -7.49 3.81
N LYS A 128 20.54 -7.70 2.50
CA LYS A 128 21.06 -8.90 1.85
C LYS A 128 22.55 -9.08 2.13
N THR A 129 23.36 -8.03 2.02
CA THR A 129 24.81 -8.07 2.31
C THR A 129 25.07 -8.37 3.79
N ALA A 130 24.21 -7.88 4.68
CA ALA A 130 24.27 -8.17 6.12
C ALA A 130 23.70 -9.56 6.49
N ASN A 131 23.27 -10.37 5.52
CA ASN A 131 22.59 -11.65 5.72
C ASN A 131 21.33 -11.55 6.61
N ILE A 132 20.63 -10.42 6.55
CA ILE A 132 19.35 -10.21 7.22
C ILE A 132 18.22 -10.59 6.26
N LYS A 133 17.33 -11.49 6.70
CA LYS A 133 16.19 -11.94 5.90
C LYS A 133 15.27 -10.77 5.57
N SER A 134 15.15 -10.44 4.30
CA SER A 134 14.36 -9.30 3.85
C SER A 134 13.70 -9.53 2.49
N LYS A 135 12.64 -8.79 2.22
CA LYS A 135 11.97 -8.70 0.92
C LYS A 135 11.78 -7.25 0.54
N VAL A 136 12.10 -6.92 -0.70
CA VAL A 136 11.81 -5.60 -1.30
C VAL A 136 10.50 -5.72 -2.07
N VAL A 137 9.49 -4.93 -1.69
CA VAL A 137 8.13 -5.03 -2.21
C VAL A 137 7.48 -3.66 -2.38
N GLY A 138 6.27 -3.62 -2.91
CA GLY A 138 5.48 -2.40 -3.06
C GLY A 138 5.33 -1.97 -4.52
N ASN A 139 5.59 -0.71 -4.82
CA ASN A 139 5.47 -0.19 -6.19
C ASN A 139 6.61 -0.68 -7.13
N ILE A 140 7.32 -1.70 -6.76
CA ILE A 140 8.48 -2.28 -7.45
C ILE A 140 8.15 -3.71 -7.88
N GLY A 141 7.63 -3.88 -9.09
CA GLY A 141 7.62 -5.15 -9.84
C GLY A 141 6.83 -6.34 -9.27
N VAL A 142 6.60 -6.45 -7.96
CA VAL A 142 5.87 -7.54 -7.30
C VAL A 142 4.80 -7.01 -6.36
N GLY A 143 3.65 -7.62 -6.41
CA GLY A 143 2.52 -7.21 -5.61
C GLY A 143 2.76 -7.43 -4.11
N MET A 144 2.70 -6.35 -3.36
CA MET A 144 3.10 -6.28 -1.95
C MET A 144 2.35 -7.27 -1.03
N LEU A 145 1.03 -7.32 -1.12
CA LEU A 145 0.20 -8.09 -0.19
C LEU A 145 0.53 -9.59 -0.25
N TRP A 146 0.74 -10.15 -1.47
CA TRP A 146 1.13 -11.54 -1.67
C TRP A 146 2.51 -11.86 -1.08
N GLU A 147 3.46 -10.95 -1.24
CA GLU A 147 4.80 -11.11 -0.69
C GLU A 147 4.84 -11.04 0.84
N ILE A 148 4.04 -10.14 1.45
CA ILE A 148 3.88 -10.05 2.90
C ILE A 148 3.18 -11.30 3.45
N PHE A 149 2.14 -11.80 2.79
CA PHE A 149 1.47 -13.04 3.16
C PHE A 149 2.45 -14.22 3.20
N ASN A 150 3.35 -14.33 2.21
CA ASN A 150 4.37 -15.38 2.12
C ASN A 150 5.66 -15.03 2.87
N SER A 151 5.68 -14.02 3.72
CA SER A 151 6.79 -13.73 4.62
C SER A 151 6.49 -14.31 6.01
N ASP A 152 7.52 -14.54 6.80
CA ASP A 152 7.40 -14.88 8.22
C ASP A 152 7.69 -13.65 9.11
N GLU A 153 7.60 -13.82 10.42
CA GLU A 153 7.81 -12.75 11.40
C GLU A 153 9.27 -12.26 11.48
N GLU A 154 10.23 -13.06 11.02
CA GLU A 154 11.64 -12.68 10.99
C GLU A 154 11.97 -11.84 9.76
N THR A 155 11.19 -11.98 8.70
CA THR A 155 11.41 -11.28 7.43
C THR A 155 11.11 -9.79 7.55
N VAL A 156 12.08 -8.95 7.22
CA VAL A 156 11.88 -7.50 7.11
C VAL A 156 11.35 -7.15 5.72
N ASN A 157 10.13 -6.63 5.67
CA ASN A 157 9.50 -6.18 4.43
C ASN A 157 9.84 -4.71 4.18
N ILE A 158 10.67 -4.44 3.18
CA ILE A 158 11.10 -3.10 2.78
C ILE A 158 10.16 -2.65 1.66
N ILE A 159 9.32 -1.67 1.95
CA ILE A 159 8.19 -1.31 1.10
C ILE A 159 8.39 0.07 0.48
N GLU A 160 8.36 0.14 -0.86
CA GLU A 160 8.16 1.41 -1.55
C GLU A 160 6.68 1.78 -1.47
N VAL A 161 6.38 2.92 -0.84
CA VAL A 161 5.00 3.38 -0.60
C VAL A 161 4.71 4.64 -1.39
N SER A 162 3.62 4.61 -2.17
CA SER A 162 3.08 5.78 -2.89
C SER A 162 2.15 6.62 -2.02
N SER A 163 1.95 7.89 -2.39
CA SER A 163 0.94 8.75 -1.75
C SER A 163 -0.49 8.21 -1.93
N PHE A 164 -0.75 7.54 -3.04
CA PHE A 164 -2.05 6.91 -3.32
C PHE A 164 -2.40 5.78 -2.33
N GLN A 165 -1.39 4.99 -1.94
CA GLN A 165 -1.55 3.94 -0.93
C GLN A 165 -1.78 4.54 0.46
N LEU A 166 -1.10 5.65 0.76
CA LEU A 166 -1.22 6.35 2.05
C LEU A 166 -2.53 7.11 2.22
N HIS A 167 -3.22 7.47 1.14
CA HIS A 167 -4.45 8.26 1.18
C HIS A 167 -5.51 7.65 2.12
N ASN A 168 -5.75 6.37 2.04
CA ASN A 168 -6.81 5.67 2.77
C ASN A 168 -6.29 4.82 3.95
N ILE A 169 -5.13 5.14 4.53
CA ILE A 169 -4.66 4.39 5.70
C ILE A 169 -5.37 4.84 6.98
N GLU A 170 -5.70 3.86 7.81
CA GLU A 170 -6.29 4.07 9.14
C GLU A 170 -5.40 3.53 10.25
N LYS A 171 -4.88 2.29 10.09
CA LYS A 171 -4.13 1.55 11.10
C LYS A 171 -2.67 1.34 10.75
N PHE A 172 -2.31 1.47 9.48
CA PHE A 172 -0.95 1.22 9.01
C PHE A 172 0.10 1.88 9.92
N LYS A 173 1.04 1.07 10.40
CA LYS A 173 2.06 1.48 11.36
C LYS A 173 3.36 0.74 11.04
N PRO A 174 4.28 1.32 10.27
CA PRO A 174 5.58 0.72 10.02
C PRO A 174 6.47 0.79 11.27
N PHE A 175 7.41 -0.14 11.36
CA PHE A 175 8.47 -0.11 12.38
C PHE A 175 9.48 1.01 12.11
N ILE A 176 9.86 1.19 10.83
CA ILE A 176 10.65 2.34 10.36
C ILE A 176 9.91 2.98 9.20
N ALA A 177 9.82 4.31 9.21
CA ALA A 177 9.35 5.10 8.07
C ALA A 177 10.45 6.03 7.59
N SER A 178 10.53 6.28 6.28
CA SER A 178 11.43 7.27 5.71
C SER A 178 10.71 8.12 4.67
N ILE A 179 10.94 9.45 4.73
CA ILE A 179 10.47 10.39 3.72
C ILE A 179 11.69 11.12 3.15
N GLY A 180 12.02 10.83 1.88
CA GLY A 180 13.23 11.37 1.25
C GLY A 180 13.10 12.82 0.80
N ASN A 181 11.98 13.19 0.21
CA ASN A 181 11.68 14.54 -0.29
C ASN A 181 10.19 14.69 -0.62
N ILE A 182 9.71 15.93 -0.67
CA ILE A 182 8.36 16.26 -1.12
C ILE A 182 8.44 17.46 -2.08
N THR A 183 8.12 17.22 -3.35
CA THR A 183 7.97 18.25 -4.38
C THR A 183 6.63 18.06 -5.10
N PRO A 184 6.05 19.08 -5.74
CA PRO A 184 4.76 18.96 -6.43
C PRO A 184 4.74 17.81 -7.43
N ASP A 185 3.76 16.92 -7.27
CA ASP A 185 3.51 15.78 -8.16
C ASP A 185 2.07 15.29 -7.97
N HIS A 186 1.49 14.65 -8.97
CA HIS A 186 0.16 14.03 -8.91
C HIS A 186 -0.97 14.93 -8.38
N ILE A 187 -0.89 16.25 -8.63
CA ILE A 187 -1.88 17.23 -8.16
C ILE A 187 -3.27 16.94 -8.73
N ASP A 188 -3.34 16.42 -9.95
CA ASP A 188 -4.58 16.02 -10.62
C ASP A 188 -5.31 14.87 -9.89
N TRP A 189 -4.58 14.06 -9.11
CA TRP A 189 -5.14 12.98 -8.31
C TRP A 189 -5.51 13.45 -6.89
N HIS A 190 -4.64 14.22 -6.23
CA HIS A 190 -4.81 14.67 -4.85
C HIS A 190 -5.67 15.93 -4.72
N GLY A 191 -5.91 16.66 -5.84
CA GLY A 191 -6.65 17.91 -5.89
C GLY A 191 -5.83 19.15 -5.53
N SER A 192 -4.83 19.05 -4.63
CA SER A 192 -3.90 20.11 -4.29
C SER A 192 -2.54 19.55 -3.86
N PHE A 193 -1.54 20.44 -3.79
CA PHE A 193 -0.23 20.07 -3.28
C PHE A 193 -0.25 19.82 -1.76
N GLU A 194 -1.05 20.56 -1.04
CA GLU A 194 -1.27 20.38 0.39
C GLU A 194 -1.82 18.99 0.71
N ASN A 195 -2.83 18.53 -0.02
CA ASN A 195 -3.38 17.19 0.13
C ASN A 195 -2.33 16.11 -0.18
N TYR A 196 -1.49 16.33 -1.20
CA TYR A 196 -0.39 15.41 -1.52
C TYR A 196 0.62 15.30 -0.39
N ILE A 197 0.99 16.44 0.24
CA ILE A 197 1.85 16.49 1.42
C ILE A 197 1.19 15.71 2.56
N GLU A 198 -0.06 16.03 2.89
CA GLU A 198 -0.82 15.37 3.96
C GLU A 198 -0.87 13.85 3.77
N ASP A 199 -1.15 13.39 2.54
CA ASP A 199 -1.17 11.97 2.25
C ASP A 199 0.18 11.30 2.50
N LYS A 200 1.30 11.90 2.09
CA LYS A 200 2.63 11.37 2.37
C LYS A 200 2.96 11.34 3.85
N LEU A 201 2.57 12.36 4.61
CA LEU A 201 2.81 12.43 6.04
C LEU A 201 2.02 11.39 6.84
N LYS A 202 0.96 10.82 6.28
CA LYS A 202 0.25 9.71 6.91
C LYS A 202 1.13 8.48 7.16
N ILE A 203 2.26 8.33 6.47
CA ILE A 203 3.18 7.19 6.65
C ILE A 203 3.60 6.97 8.11
N PHE A 204 3.67 8.03 8.91
CA PHE A 204 4.02 7.96 10.32
C PHE A 204 2.86 8.28 11.28
N LYS A 205 1.64 8.49 10.77
CA LYS A 205 0.47 8.88 11.55
C LYS A 205 0.22 8.03 12.79
N ASN A 206 0.39 6.72 12.67
CA ASN A 206 0.10 5.77 13.75
C ASN A 206 1.37 5.28 14.47
N MET A 207 2.54 5.83 14.16
CA MET A 207 3.79 5.45 14.81
C MET A 207 3.83 5.90 16.27
N ASP A 208 4.56 5.17 17.08
CA ASP A 208 4.80 5.49 18.50
C ASP A 208 6.31 5.44 18.81
N LYS A 209 6.68 5.60 20.06
CA LYS A 209 8.09 5.59 20.53
C LYS A 209 8.84 4.26 20.32
N LYS A 210 8.17 3.21 19.82
CA LYS A 210 8.83 1.97 19.42
C LYS A 210 9.33 2.02 17.96
N GLY A 211 8.81 2.95 17.16
CA GLY A 211 9.22 3.16 15.78
C GLY A 211 10.26 4.27 15.62
N ASN A 212 10.81 4.38 14.42
CA ASN A 212 11.74 5.44 14.05
C ASN A 212 11.36 6.06 12.70
N LEU A 213 11.19 7.38 12.66
CA LEU A 213 10.95 8.15 11.45
C LEU A 213 12.25 8.79 10.99
N ILE A 214 12.64 8.55 9.74
CA ILE A 214 13.82 9.13 9.11
C ILE A 214 13.37 10.26 8.18
N LEU A 215 13.84 11.48 8.44
CA LEU A 215 13.51 12.67 7.67
C LEU A 215 14.76 13.31 7.07
N ASN A 216 14.70 13.62 5.78
CA ASN A 216 15.70 14.46 5.13
C ASN A 216 15.41 15.94 5.42
N ILE A 217 16.21 16.57 6.30
CA ILE A 217 16.03 17.99 6.68
C ILE A 217 16.59 18.96 5.66
N ASP A 218 17.22 18.52 4.58
CA ASP A 218 17.55 19.37 3.44
C ASP A 218 16.31 19.74 2.60
N ASP A 219 15.22 19.00 2.77
CA ASP A 219 13.92 19.30 2.17
C ASP A 219 13.19 20.37 3.00
N GLU A 220 12.74 21.46 2.34
CA GLU A 220 12.15 22.62 3.01
C GLU A 220 10.81 22.31 3.72
N ILE A 221 10.08 21.30 3.24
CA ILE A 221 8.81 20.86 3.84
C ILE A 221 9.11 19.98 5.04
N LEU A 222 9.96 18.97 4.86
CA LEU A 222 10.27 17.99 5.91
C LEU A 222 11.00 18.63 7.10
N ASN A 223 11.81 19.66 6.86
CA ASN A 223 12.51 20.41 7.92
C ASN A 223 11.56 21.17 8.87
N LYS A 224 10.31 21.43 8.44
CA LYS A 224 9.32 22.17 9.24
C LYS A 224 8.35 21.26 10.00
N ILE A 225 8.44 19.93 9.81
CA ILE A 225 7.51 19.00 10.43
C ILE A 225 7.88 18.80 11.89
N ASN A 226 6.92 19.05 12.77
CA ASN A 226 7.03 18.69 14.18
C ASN A 226 6.45 17.27 14.40
N VAL A 227 7.24 16.39 15.01
CA VAL A 227 6.86 14.98 15.28
C VAL A 227 7.11 14.68 16.75
N GLU A 228 6.04 14.42 17.50
CA GLU A 228 6.12 14.19 18.95
C GLU A 228 5.96 12.72 19.35
N ASN A 229 5.20 11.96 18.55
CA ASN A 229 4.72 10.63 18.94
C ASN A 229 5.69 9.49 18.63
N THR A 230 6.74 9.71 17.83
CA THR A 230 7.72 8.68 17.47
C THR A 230 9.15 9.20 17.64
N ASN A 231 10.14 8.30 17.57
CA ASN A 231 11.54 8.73 17.50
C ASN A 231 11.82 9.27 16.10
N VAL A 232 12.63 10.33 16.03
CA VAL A 232 13.02 10.95 14.76
C VAL A 232 14.53 10.89 14.60
N THR A 233 14.97 10.42 13.44
CA THR A 233 16.35 10.51 12.96
C THR A 233 16.37 11.45 11.77
N THR A 234 17.20 12.46 11.80
CA THR A 234 17.36 13.39 10.67
C THR A 234 18.60 13.03 9.85
N ILE A 235 18.52 13.23 8.55
CA ILE A 235 19.65 13.14 7.62
C ILE A 235 19.81 14.47 6.87
N SER A 236 21.06 14.86 6.61
CA SER A 236 21.42 16.05 5.82
C SER A 236 22.74 15.80 5.09
N LEU A 237 22.88 16.41 3.92
CA LEU A 237 24.14 16.50 3.17
C LEU A 237 24.79 17.90 3.33
N LYS A 238 24.09 18.83 3.97
CA LYS A 238 24.51 20.24 4.12
C LYS A 238 25.15 20.55 5.47
N ASN A 239 25.04 19.63 6.44
CA ASN A 239 25.59 19.76 7.80
C ASN A 239 26.53 18.63 8.16
#